data_19095c8a785ef7dd7dd45c811c1eb580
#
_entry.id   19095c8a785ef7dd7dd45c811c1eb580
#
_cell.length_a   1.000
_cell.length_b   1.000
_cell.length_c   1.000
_cell.angle_alpha   90.00
_cell.angle_beta   90.00
_cell.angle_gamma   90.00
#
_symmetry.space_group_name_H-M   'P 1'
#
loop_
_entity.id
_entity.type
_entity.pdbx_description
1 polymer ?
#
loop_
_entity_poly.entity_id
_entity_poly.type
_entity_poly.pdbx_seq_one_letter_code
_entity_poly.pdbx_strand_id
1 'polypeptide(L)'
;MNQEILYRYLKGDTTPQEDLQVAEWLEADPVANQKELDIVRFVFEGMELYGNDARSGVLRTRGIVIPWRKVWIFAMRAAAVLLLVFAGGYVAHQRTYEAISDRLTAVHVPNGQRIEITLPDDSRVWLNSGARIEYPVVFKKNLRSVKLSGEALFDVRHDAECPFEVETFATKINVLGTKFNVIADETYDRFSAALLRGRIKVTNLLDPRRQEIVMKPDDIVNLSNGRLFVETIWDPEALCWTEGLVRISGLPFDELMAKFEQVFDVKIVIARNSIPDIGKISGKIRVNDGIENALHILQYAADFSFEKDEETNVVTIR
;
A
#
# COMPACT_ATOMS: atom_id res chain seq x y z
N MET A 1 8.60 41.88 -38.83
CA MET A 1 9.34 43.01 -39.42
C MET A 1 10.73 42.58 -39.91
N ASN A 2 11.29 43.20 -40.96
CA ASN A 2 12.67 42.88 -41.39
C ASN A 2 13.65 43.46 -40.37
N GLN A 3 14.55 42.63 -39.81
CA GLN A 3 15.54 43.04 -38.82
C GLN A 3 16.52 44.11 -39.32
N GLU A 4 16.78 44.15 -40.64
CA GLU A 4 17.63 45.15 -41.29
C GLU A 4 17.00 46.54 -41.23
N ILE A 5 15.69 46.66 -41.37
CA ILE A 5 14.96 47.93 -41.25
C ILE A 5 14.96 48.40 -39.78
N LEU A 6 14.75 47.51 -38.81
CA LEU A 6 14.82 47.84 -37.40
C LEU A 6 16.23 48.28 -36.98
N TYR A 7 17.29 47.64 -37.53
CA TYR A 7 18.67 48.05 -37.30
C TYR A 7 18.94 49.47 -37.84
N ARG A 8 18.49 49.82 -39.09
CA ARG A 8 18.66 51.17 -39.69
C ARG A 8 17.83 52.19 -38.92
N TYR A 9 16.65 51.84 -38.43
CA TYR A 9 15.80 52.67 -37.59
C TYR A 9 16.49 53.07 -36.27
N LEU A 10 17.12 52.11 -35.59
CA LEU A 10 17.88 52.39 -34.37
C LEU A 10 19.16 53.25 -34.65
N LYS A 11 19.69 53.17 -35.83
CA LYS A 11 20.83 53.98 -36.28
C LYS A 11 20.47 55.38 -36.78
N GLY A 12 19.17 55.64 -37.05
CA GLY A 12 18.71 56.89 -37.60
C GLY A 12 18.95 57.04 -39.10
N ASP A 13 19.19 55.95 -39.83
CA ASP A 13 19.51 55.90 -41.26
C ASP A 13 18.27 55.43 -42.10
N THR A 14 17.06 55.61 -41.63
CA THR A 14 15.84 55.19 -42.31
C THR A 14 15.23 56.32 -43.16
N THR A 15 14.44 55.93 -44.15
CA THR A 15 13.63 56.87 -44.95
C THR A 15 12.30 57.13 -44.26
N PRO A 16 11.61 58.27 -44.54
CA PRO A 16 10.30 58.58 -43.93
C PRO A 16 9.21 57.48 -44.15
N GLN A 17 9.34 56.71 -45.25
CA GLN A 17 8.42 55.59 -45.51
C GLN A 17 8.71 54.37 -44.64
N GLU A 18 9.99 54.11 -44.36
CA GLU A 18 10.42 53.03 -43.45
C GLU A 18 10.05 53.36 -41.99
N ASP A 19 10.19 54.64 -41.60
CA ASP A 19 9.77 55.08 -40.25
C ASP A 19 8.27 54.85 -40.04
N LEU A 20 7.45 55.13 -41.05
CA LEU A 20 6.00 54.88 -40.98
C LEU A 20 5.70 53.40 -40.86
N GLN A 21 6.43 52.53 -41.60
CA GLN A 21 6.26 51.08 -41.51
C GLN A 21 6.66 50.55 -40.14
N VAL A 22 7.67 51.05 -39.48
CA VAL A 22 8.06 50.68 -38.11
C VAL A 22 7.01 51.16 -37.13
N ALA A 23 6.44 52.36 -37.31
CA ALA A 23 5.39 52.88 -36.46
C ALA A 23 4.10 52.01 -36.54
N GLU A 24 3.63 51.70 -37.76
CA GLU A 24 2.49 50.84 -38.01
C GLU A 24 2.69 49.43 -37.45
N TRP A 25 3.91 48.91 -37.59
CA TRP A 25 4.24 47.60 -37.05
C TRP A 25 4.22 47.59 -35.51
N LEU A 26 4.70 48.64 -34.84
CA LEU A 26 4.65 48.77 -33.38
C LEU A 26 3.20 48.93 -32.89
N GLU A 27 2.32 49.59 -33.62
CA GLU A 27 0.93 49.76 -33.28
C GLU A 27 0.11 48.46 -33.47
N ALA A 28 0.53 47.57 -34.40
CA ALA A 28 -0.18 46.33 -34.70
C ALA A 28 -0.16 45.31 -33.50
N ASP A 29 0.94 45.22 -32.75
CA ASP A 29 1.05 44.46 -31.51
C ASP A 29 2.07 45.14 -30.59
N PRO A 30 1.62 46.10 -29.75
CA PRO A 30 2.54 46.93 -28.97
C PRO A 30 3.41 46.14 -27.99
N VAL A 31 2.91 45.01 -27.46
CA VAL A 31 3.63 44.24 -26.44
C VAL A 31 4.67 43.31 -27.08
N ALA A 32 4.33 42.56 -28.11
CA ALA A 32 5.23 41.63 -28.76
C ALA A 32 6.29 42.37 -29.60
N ASN A 33 5.89 43.36 -30.35
CA ASN A 33 6.75 44.11 -31.28
C ASN A 33 7.73 45.04 -30.54
N GLN A 34 7.33 45.58 -29.38
CA GLN A 34 8.23 46.33 -28.49
C GLN A 34 9.35 45.45 -27.95
N LYS A 35 9.02 44.21 -27.54
CA LYS A 35 10.04 43.25 -27.09
C LYS A 35 11.04 42.90 -28.19
N GLU A 36 10.56 42.71 -29.40
CA GLU A 36 11.43 42.43 -30.56
C GLU A 36 12.35 43.61 -30.85
N LEU A 37 11.84 44.85 -30.80
CA LEU A 37 12.62 46.07 -30.94
C LEU A 37 13.66 46.21 -29.83
N ASP A 38 13.32 45.91 -28.60
CA ASP A 38 14.24 45.96 -27.45
C ASP A 38 15.37 44.94 -27.56
N ILE A 39 15.12 43.75 -28.11
CA ILE A 39 16.14 42.76 -28.42
C ILE A 39 17.12 43.28 -29.47
N VAL A 40 16.61 43.86 -30.57
CA VAL A 40 17.46 44.40 -31.62
C VAL A 40 18.26 45.61 -31.12
N ARG A 41 17.67 46.46 -30.26
CA ARG A 41 18.35 47.57 -29.59
C ARG A 41 19.50 47.09 -28.71
N PHE A 42 19.28 46.05 -27.89
CA PHE A 42 20.31 45.47 -27.03
C PHE A 42 21.50 44.95 -27.82
N VAL A 43 21.25 44.28 -28.97
CA VAL A 43 22.29 43.81 -29.86
C VAL A 43 23.04 44.99 -30.53
N PHE A 44 22.33 46.04 -30.95
CA PHE A 44 22.87 47.24 -31.55
C PHE A 44 23.79 47.98 -30.55
N GLU A 45 23.33 48.27 -29.35
CA GLU A 45 24.12 48.91 -28.28
C GLU A 45 25.33 48.06 -27.91
N GLY A 46 25.20 46.73 -27.88
CA GLY A 46 26.34 45.82 -27.70
C GLY A 46 27.36 45.93 -28.82
N MET A 47 26.93 46.04 -30.08
CA MET A 47 27.84 46.22 -31.21
C MET A 47 28.51 47.60 -31.23
N GLU A 48 27.83 48.66 -30.80
CA GLU A 48 28.41 50.00 -30.71
C GLU A 48 29.46 50.10 -29.61
N LEU A 49 29.21 49.49 -28.46
CA LEU A 49 30.17 49.40 -27.36
C LEU A 49 31.43 48.61 -27.73
N TYR A 50 31.29 47.55 -28.50
CA TYR A 50 32.42 46.72 -28.93
C TYR A 50 33.07 47.19 -30.27
N GLY A 51 32.31 47.91 -31.12
CA GLY A 51 32.79 48.36 -32.45
C GLY A 51 33.74 49.57 -32.41
N ASN A 52 33.64 50.42 -31.40
CA ASN A 52 34.50 51.61 -31.27
C ASN A 52 35.91 51.33 -30.70
N ASP A 53 36.09 50.17 -30.04
CA ASP A 53 37.41 49.78 -29.51
C ASP A 53 38.35 49.14 -30.56
N ALA A 54 37.87 48.93 -31.79
CA ALA A 54 38.65 48.28 -32.84
C ALA A 54 39.67 49.19 -33.52
N ARG A 55 39.74 50.48 -33.18
CA ARG A 55 40.66 51.45 -33.81
C ARG A 55 41.81 51.98 -32.96
N SER A 56 41.95 51.54 -31.75
CA SER A 56 43.07 51.96 -30.90
C SER A 56 43.58 50.81 -30.01
N GLY A 57 44.67 50.25 -30.46
CA GLY A 57 45.52 49.39 -29.64
C GLY A 57 45.39 47.92 -29.94
N VAL A 58 46.46 47.41 -30.54
CA VAL A 58 46.80 45.99 -30.49
C VAL A 58 46.88 45.60 -29.00
N LEU A 59 45.73 45.27 -28.38
CA LEU A 59 45.74 44.53 -27.16
C LEU A 59 46.37 43.18 -27.50
N ARG A 60 47.67 43.03 -27.16
CA ARG A 60 48.27 41.73 -27.03
C ARG A 60 47.39 40.95 -26.05
N THR A 61 46.38 40.25 -26.57
CA THR A 61 45.71 39.21 -25.81
C THR A 61 46.82 38.21 -25.47
N ARG A 62 47.34 38.31 -24.24
CA ARG A 62 48.00 37.16 -23.63
C ARG A 62 46.95 36.07 -23.65
N GLY A 63 47.05 35.21 -24.66
CA GLY A 63 46.25 34.01 -24.72
C GLY A 63 46.37 33.34 -23.36
N ILE A 64 45.30 33.36 -22.59
CA ILE A 64 45.21 32.56 -21.40
C ILE A 64 45.31 31.12 -21.91
N VAL A 65 46.57 30.63 -21.93
CA VAL A 65 46.81 29.20 -22.19
C VAL A 65 46.20 28.49 -20.97
N ILE A 66 44.92 28.19 -21.07
CA ILE A 66 44.24 27.37 -20.07
C ILE A 66 44.96 26.03 -20.11
N PRO A 67 45.69 25.65 -19.08
CA PRO A 67 46.40 24.36 -19.08
C PRO A 67 45.33 23.24 -18.97
N TRP A 68 44.87 22.79 -20.15
CA TRP A 68 43.84 21.76 -20.26
C TRP A 68 44.07 20.58 -19.33
N ARG A 69 45.31 20.19 -19.07
CA ARG A 69 45.66 19.18 -18.05
C ARG A 69 45.19 19.53 -16.64
N LYS A 70 45.33 20.81 -16.23
CA LYS A 70 44.85 21.23 -14.88
C LYS A 70 43.35 21.29 -14.82
N VAL A 71 42.69 21.74 -15.90
CA VAL A 71 41.19 21.74 -15.97
C VAL A 71 40.67 20.31 -15.95
N TRP A 72 41.27 19.39 -16.71
CA TRP A 72 40.90 17.97 -16.69
C TRP A 72 41.11 17.33 -15.33
N ILE A 73 42.21 17.58 -14.65
CA ILE A 73 42.46 17.06 -13.28
C ILE A 73 41.47 17.64 -12.30
N PHE A 74 41.11 18.93 -12.41
CA PHE A 74 40.10 19.54 -11.57
C PHE A 74 38.72 18.95 -11.86
N ALA A 75 38.32 18.80 -13.10
CA ALA A 75 37.06 18.19 -13.50
C ALA A 75 36.97 16.74 -13.04
N MET A 76 38.04 15.94 -13.15
CA MET A 76 38.07 14.58 -12.63
C MET A 76 37.91 14.51 -11.10
N ARG A 77 38.57 15.44 -10.38
CA ARG A 77 38.41 15.52 -8.91
C ARG A 77 37.03 15.92 -8.51
N ALA A 78 36.44 16.91 -9.20
CA ALA A 78 35.06 17.32 -8.98
C ALA A 78 34.05 16.16 -9.26
N ALA A 79 34.26 15.46 -10.39
CA ALA A 79 33.43 14.28 -10.72
C ALA A 79 33.57 13.17 -9.68
N ALA A 80 34.80 12.92 -9.18
CA ALA A 80 35.02 11.90 -8.13
C ALA A 80 34.29 12.29 -6.82
N VAL A 81 34.34 13.57 -6.42
CA VAL A 81 33.62 14.05 -5.23
C VAL A 81 32.12 13.91 -5.43
N LEU A 82 31.58 14.29 -6.59
CA LEU A 82 30.16 14.12 -6.91
C LEU A 82 29.75 12.65 -6.87
N LEU A 83 30.55 11.74 -7.41
CA LEU A 83 30.30 10.30 -7.36
C LEU A 83 30.29 9.80 -5.90
N LEU A 84 31.21 10.26 -5.06
CA LEU A 84 31.23 9.89 -3.63
C LEU A 84 30.00 10.42 -2.89
N VAL A 85 29.56 11.65 -3.16
CA VAL A 85 28.36 12.23 -2.58
C VAL A 85 27.10 11.45 -3.02
N PHE A 86 27.00 11.14 -4.33
CA PHE A 86 25.89 10.33 -4.85
C PHE A 86 25.90 8.91 -4.29
N ALA A 87 27.07 8.26 -4.25
CA ALA A 87 27.19 6.91 -3.68
C ALA A 87 26.90 6.89 -2.18
N GLY A 88 27.42 7.87 -1.43
CA GLY A 88 27.12 8.02 -0.01
C GLY A 88 25.66 8.30 0.26
N GLY A 89 25.03 9.19 -0.51
CA GLY A 89 23.61 9.50 -0.45
C GLY A 89 22.74 8.26 -0.79
N TYR A 90 23.12 7.50 -1.81
CA TYR A 90 22.43 6.27 -2.19
C TYR A 90 22.53 5.21 -1.10
N VAL A 91 23.70 4.98 -0.52
CA VAL A 91 23.90 4.02 0.59
C VAL A 91 23.13 4.47 1.84
N ALA A 92 23.17 5.76 2.18
CA ALA A 92 22.41 6.31 3.30
C ALA A 92 20.90 6.13 3.08
N HIS A 93 20.40 6.43 1.86
CA HIS A 93 19.00 6.23 1.50
C HIS A 93 18.57 4.76 1.63
N GLN A 94 19.38 3.82 1.12
CA GLN A 94 19.09 2.39 1.21
C GLN A 94 19.06 1.91 2.67
N ARG A 95 20.04 2.30 3.49
CA ARG A 95 20.08 1.93 4.92
C ARG A 95 18.89 2.50 5.69
N THR A 96 18.51 3.75 5.42
CA THR A 96 17.35 4.37 6.07
C THR A 96 16.06 3.67 5.64
N TYR A 97 15.92 3.34 4.36
CA TYR A 97 14.75 2.62 3.84
C TYR A 97 14.63 1.23 4.47
N GLU A 98 15.73 0.45 4.55
CA GLU A 98 15.76 -0.86 5.22
C GLU A 98 15.40 -0.74 6.70
N ALA A 99 15.99 0.22 7.42
CA ALA A 99 15.70 0.45 8.83
C ALA A 99 14.22 0.82 9.11
N ILE A 100 13.56 1.51 8.19
CA ILE A 100 12.13 1.85 8.30
C ILE A 100 11.27 0.64 7.92
N SER A 101 11.64 -0.11 6.89
CA SER A 101 10.90 -1.29 6.46
C SER A 101 11.01 -2.48 7.43
N ASP A 102 11.99 -2.47 8.32
CA ASP A 102 12.10 -3.48 9.39
C ASP A 102 11.31 -3.10 10.66
N ARG A 103 10.77 -1.88 10.74
CA ARG A 103 9.87 -1.47 11.84
C ARG A 103 8.49 -2.03 11.60
N LEU A 104 8.04 -2.91 12.50
CA LEU A 104 6.72 -3.52 12.43
C LEU A 104 5.71 -2.71 13.24
N THR A 105 4.51 -2.58 12.68
CA THR A 105 3.30 -2.13 13.33
C THR A 105 2.45 -3.36 13.61
N ALA A 106 1.95 -3.50 14.83
CA ALA A 106 1.03 -4.55 15.20
C ALA A 106 -0.34 -3.93 15.53
N VAL A 107 -1.39 -4.46 14.92
CA VAL A 107 -2.78 -4.13 15.23
C VAL A 107 -3.42 -5.37 15.82
N HIS A 108 -3.99 -5.24 17.01
CA HIS A 108 -4.77 -6.26 17.68
C HIS A 108 -6.21 -5.76 17.81
N VAL A 109 -7.15 -6.58 17.38
CA VAL A 109 -8.57 -6.29 17.45
C VAL A 109 -9.11 -6.83 18.80
N PRO A 110 -9.64 -5.98 19.68
CA PRO A 110 -10.28 -6.47 20.89
C PRO A 110 -11.45 -7.41 20.57
N ASN A 111 -11.78 -8.27 21.51
CA ASN A 111 -12.97 -9.09 21.40
C ASN A 111 -14.22 -8.19 21.24
N GLY A 112 -15.22 -8.68 20.57
CA GLY A 112 -16.44 -7.94 20.28
C GLY A 112 -16.32 -6.86 19.19
N GLN A 113 -15.13 -6.58 18.69
CA GLN A 113 -14.88 -5.53 17.70
C GLN A 113 -14.43 -6.07 16.35
N ARG A 114 -14.51 -5.22 15.34
CA ARG A 114 -13.99 -5.45 13.99
C ARG A 114 -13.40 -4.15 13.50
N ILE A 115 -12.29 -4.22 12.80
CA ILE A 115 -11.54 -3.05 12.34
C ILE A 115 -11.24 -3.20 10.86
N GLU A 116 -11.44 -2.14 10.09
CA GLU A 116 -10.90 -2.01 8.74
C GLU A 116 -9.62 -1.18 8.82
N ILE A 117 -8.55 -1.66 8.19
CA ILE A 117 -7.30 -0.94 8.07
C ILE A 117 -6.89 -0.81 6.60
N THR A 118 -6.22 0.28 6.27
CA THR A 118 -5.54 0.45 4.98
C THR A 118 -4.05 0.30 5.21
N LEU A 119 -3.44 -0.63 4.48
CA LEU A 119 -2.00 -0.91 4.52
C LEU A 119 -1.21 0.15 3.72
N PRO A 120 0.14 0.22 3.88
CA PRO A 120 0.98 1.21 3.20
C PRO A 120 0.98 1.14 1.66
N ASP A 121 0.47 0.05 1.07
CA ASP A 121 0.33 -0.16 -0.38
C ASP A 121 -1.09 0.12 -0.90
N ASP A 122 -1.96 0.73 -0.08
CA ASP A 122 -3.39 0.95 -0.32
C ASP A 122 -4.25 -0.33 -0.36
N SER A 123 -3.70 -1.48 0.03
CA SER A 123 -4.50 -2.68 0.27
C SER A 123 -5.40 -2.50 1.49
N ARG A 124 -6.62 -3.05 1.44
CA ARG A 124 -7.57 -2.99 2.57
C ARG A 124 -7.68 -4.33 3.24
N VAL A 125 -7.73 -4.31 4.56
CA VAL A 125 -7.85 -5.50 5.39
C VAL A 125 -8.94 -5.28 6.43
N TRP A 126 -9.93 -6.15 6.45
CA TRP A 126 -10.91 -6.23 7.52
C TRP A 126 -10.46 -7.31 8.48
N LEU A 127 -10.30 -6.96 9.74
CA LEU A 127 -9.89 -7.85 10.81
C LEU A 127 -11.09 -8.18 11.68
N ASN A 128 -11.32 -9.46 11.92
CA ASN A 128 -12.39 -9.95 12.80
C ASN A 128 -11.95 -9.87 14.27
N SER A 129 -12.90 -10.10 15.16
CA SER A 129 -12.72 -10.11 16.60
C SER A 129 -11.57 -11.04 17.04
N GLY A 130 -10.69 -10.55 17.92
CA GLY A 130 -9.52 -11.28 18.40
C GLY A 130 -8.38 -11.40 17.40
N ALA A 131 -8.53 -10.90 16.16
CA ALA A 131 -7.48 -11.00 15.15
C ALA A 131 -6.30 -10.07 15.44
N ARG A 132 -5.11 -10.49 15.02
CA ARG A 132 -3.88 -9.72 15.09
C ARG A 132 -3.16 -9.74 13.74
N ILE A 133 -2.77 -8.56 13.27
CA ILE A 133 -1.94 -8.41 12.09
C ILE A 133 -0.67 -7.63 12.42
N GLU A 134 0.45 -8.07 11.86
CA GLU A 134 1.72 -7.35 11.93
C GLU A 134 2.19 -7.04 10.51
N TYR A 135 2.58 -5.80 10.26
CA TYR A 135 3.07 -5.34 8.97
C TYR A 135 4.11 -4.24 9.12
N PRO A 136 5.04 -4.07 8.18
CA PRO A 136 6.03 -3.00 8.24
C PRO A 136 5.40 -1.63 7.97
N VAL A 137 5.99 -0.57 8.54
CA VAL A 137 5.57 0.82 8.29
C VAL A 137 5.67 1.16 6.80
N VAL A 138 6.66 0.59 6.09
CA VAL A 138 6.85 0.67 4.64
C VAL A 138 7.21 -0.70 4.12
N PHE A 139 6.52 -1.18 3.10
CA PHE A 139 6.86 -2.48 2.49
C PHE A 139 8.20 -2.44 1.75
N LYS A 140 8.89 -3.58 1.69
CA LYS A 140 10.11 -3.75 0.89
C LYS A 140 9.78 -3.66 -0.61
N LYS A 141 10.73 -3.22 -1.41
CA LYS A 141 10.53 -3.02 -2.85
C LYS A 141 10.16 -4.28 -3.63
N ASN A 142 10.51 -5.44 -3.10
CA ASN A 142 10.34 -6.73 -3.77
C ASN A 142 9.35 -7.66 -3.07
N LEU A 143 8.79 -7.26 -1.92
CA LEU A 143 7.88 -8.10 -1.15
C LEU A 143 7.05 -7.25 -0.18
N ARG A 144 5.73 -7.41 -0.22
CA ARG A 144 4.76 -6.87 0.73
C ARG A 144 4.36 -7.99 1.69
N SER A 145 4.99 -8.10 2.84
CA SER A 145 4.74 -9.21 3.78
C SER A 145 4.02 -8.73 5.03
N VAL A 146 3.01 -9.49 5.46
CA VAL A 146 2.28 -9.31 6.69
C VAL A 146 2.17 -10.64 7.43
N LYS A 147 2.03 -10.60 8.78
CA LYS A 147 1.73 -11.78 9.60
C LYS A 147 0.32 -11.67 10.14
N LEU A 148 -0.42 -12.77 10.08
CA LEU A 148 -1.81 -12.85 10.53
C LEU A 148 -1.99 -13.97 11.56
N SER A 149 -2.70 -13.65 12.63
CA SER A 149 -3.35 -14.59 13.55
C SER A 149 -4.81 -14.20 13.71
N GLY A 150 -5.73 -15.15 13.71
CA GLY A 150 -7.18 -14.91 13.70
C GLY A 150 -7.77 -14.87 12.29
N GLU A 151 -8.89 -14.15 12.11
CA GLU A 151 -9.61 -14.09 10.83
C GLU A 151 -9.50 -12.70 10.19
N ALA A 152 -9.20 -12.68 8.90
CA ALA A 152 -9.12 -11.44 8.12
C ALA A 152 -9.57 -11.62 6.68
N LEU A 153 -10.27 -10.62 6.15
CA LEU A 153 -10.58 -10.46 4.73
C LEU A 153 -9.59 -9.46 4.12
N PHE A 154 -8.88 -9.87 3.10
CA PHE A 154 -7.94 -9.04 2.36
C PHE A 154 -8.54 -8.63 1.01
N ASP A 155 -8.40 -7.36 0.65
CA ASP A 155 -8.57 -6.84 -0.72
C ASP A 155 -7.26 -6.18 -1.13
N VAL A 156 -6.37 -7.00 -1.71
CA VAL A 156 -5.00 -6.61 -2.02
C VAL A 156 -4.94 -5.86 -3.34
N ARG A 157 -4.31 -4.69 -3.32
CA ARG A 157 -4.02 -3.92 -4.52
C ARG A 157 -3.14 -4.71 -5.48
N HIS A 158 -3.50 -4.67 -6.76
CA HIS A 158 -2.75 -5.39 -7.80
C HIS A 158 -1.38 -4.76 -8.06
N ASP A 159 -0.33 -5.59 -7.92
CA ASP A 159 1.04 -5.25 -8.27
C ASP A 159 1.77 -6.55 -8.65
N ALA A 160 2.08 -6.70 -9.95
CA ALA A 160 2.72 -7.89 -10.50
C ALA A 160 4.24 -7.94 -10.21
N GLU A 161 4.86 -6.78 -9.94
CA GLU A 161 6.31 -6.69 -9.70
C GLU A 161 6.66 -6.88 -8.21
N CYS A 162 5.71 -6.58 -7.30
CA CYS A 162 5.89 -6.71 -5.87
C CYS A 162 4.81 -7.62 -5.26
N PRO A 163 5.06 -8.94 -5.13
CA PRO A 163 4.10 -9.88 -4.54
C PRO A 163 3.71 -9.50 -3.11
N PHE A 164 2.46 -9.83 -2.73
CA PHE A 164 1.96 -9.69 -1.38
C PHE A 164 1.94 -11.08 -0.71
N GLU A 165 2.51 -11.18 0.49
CA GLU A 165 2.62 -12.40 1.26
C GLU A 165 1.90 -12.27 2.60
N VAL A 166 1.01 -13.21 2.92
CA VAL A 166 0.44 -13.37 4.26
C VAL A 166 1.08 -14.61 4.90
N GLU A 167 1.81 -14.40 5.99
CA GLU A 167 2.37 -15.47 6.80
C GLU A 167 1.44 -15.76 7.98
N THR A 168 1.17 -17.04 8.21
CA THR A 168 0.40 -17.54 9.35
C THR A 168 1.22 -18.59 10.09
N PHE A 169 0.72 -19.13 11.19
CA PHE A 169 1.38 -20.25 11.92
C PHE A 169 1.61 -21.49 11.03
N ALA A 170 0.74 -21.73 10.05
CA ALA A 170 0.74 -22.95 9.23
C ALA A 170 1.14 -22.71 7.77
N THR A 171 0.97 -21.51 7.23
CA THR A 171 1.09 -21.29 5.78
C THR A 171 1.70 -19.95 5.42
N LYS A 172 2.24 -19.89 4.18
CA LYS A 172 2.51 -18.67 3.43
C LYS A 172 1.55 -18.57 2.25
N ILE A 173 0.87 -17.46 2.13
CA ILE A 173 -0.09 -17.15 1.07
C ILE A 173 0.50 -16.05 0.19
N ASN A 174 0.76 -16.34 -1.08
CA ASN A 174 1.31 -15.37 -2.03
C ASN A 174 0.26 -14.96 -3.06
N VAL A 175 0.11 -13.66 -3.26
CA VAL A 175 -0.85 -13.06 -4.20
C VAL A 175 -0.22 -11.87 -4.94
N LEU A 176 -0.81 -11.49 -6.08
CA LEU A 176 -0.40 -10.29 -6.84
C LEU A 176 -1.46 -9.17 -6.80
N GLY A 177 -2.71 -9.50 -6.46
CA GLY A 177 -3.83 -8.58 -6.40
C GLY A 177 -5.13 -9.38 -6.37
N THR A 178 -5.62 -9.64 -5.17
CA THR A 178 -6.56 -10.72 -4.90
C THR A 178 -7.47 -10.33 -3.74
N LYS A 179 -8.73 -10.76 -3.79
CA LYS A 179 -9.64 -10.66 -2.66
C LYS A 179 -9.87 -12.05 -2.08
N PHE A 180 -9.56 -12.23 -0.79
CA PHE A 180 -9.60 -13.53 -0.12
C PHE A 180 -9.75 -13.40 1.38
N ASN A 181 -10.36 -14.40 2.01
CA ASN A 181 -10.48 -14.52 3.45
C ASN A 181 -9.48 -15.55 4.00
N VAL A 182 -8.92 -15.30 5.16
CA VAL A 182 -8.02 -16.22 5.86
C VAL A 182 -8.48 -16.38 7.30
N ILE A 183 -8.54 -17.63 7.76
CA ILE A 183 -8.69 -18.01 9.15
C ILE A 183 -7.40 -18.72 9.56
N ALA A 184 -6.71 -18.21 10.59
CA ALA A 184 -5.49 -18.77 11.12
C ALA A 184 -5.54 -18.78 12.64
N ASP A 185 -6.06 -19.87 13.21
CA ASP A 185 -6.21 -20.08 14.63
C ASP A 185 -5.26 -21.20 15.10
N GLU A 186 -4.14 -20.78 15.68
CA GLU A 186 -3.11 -21.69 16.17
C GLU A 186 -3.57 -22.49 17.38
N THR A 187 -4.49 -21.94 18.21
CA THR A 187 -4.98 -22.59 19.41
C THR A 187 -5.75 -23.88 19.09
N TYR A 188 -6.52 -23.83 18.00
CA TYR A 188 -7.33 -24.96 17.54
C TYR A 188 -6.73 -25.68 16.32
N ASP A 189 -5.46 -25.41 15.98
CA ASP A 189 -4.76 -25.94 14.77
C ASP A 189 -5.61 -25.78 13.50
N ARG A 190 -6.33 -24.65 13.39
CA ARG A 190 -7.28 -24.39 12.31
C ARG A 190 -6.77 -23.34 11.35
N PHE A 191 -6.59 -23.76 10.10
CA PHE A 191 -6.32 -22.86 8.99
C PHE A 191 -7.31 -23.08 7.87
N SER A 192 -7.84 -21.97 7.32
CA SER A 192 -8.66 -21.96 6.12
C SER A 192 -8.36 -20.72 5.29
N ALA A 193 -8.26 -20.86 3.99
CA ALA A 193 -8.17 -19.75 3.05
C ALA A 193 -9.23 -19.89 1.97
N ALA A 194 -10.06 -18.87 1.75
CA ALA A 194 -11.13 -18.85 0.76
C ALA A 194 -10.86 -17.76 -0.26
N LEU A 195 -10.86 -18.10 -1.55
CA LEU A 195 -10.56 -17.19 -2.64
C LEU A 195 -11.82 -16.66 -3.32
N LEU A 196 -12.01 -15.32 -3.26
CA LEU A 196 -13.14 -14.65 -3.90
C LEU A 196 -12.82 -14.17 -5.32
N ARG A 197 -11.62 -13.59 -5.50
CA ARG A 197 -11.21 -13.02 -6.79
C ARG A 197 -9.70 -13.07 -6.94
N GLY A 198 -9.20 -13.43 -8.10
CA GLY A 198 -7.78 -13.43 -8.43
C GLY A 198 -7.17 -14.82 -8.42
N ARG A 199 -5.96 -14.93 -7.91
CA ARG A 199 -5.22 -16.19 -7.79
C ARG A 199 -4.36 -16.18 -6.52
N ILE A 200 -4.29 -17.30 -5.84
CA ILE A 200 -3.50 -17.49 -4.62
C ILE A 200 -2.58 -18.70 -4.81
N LYS A 201 -1.35 -18.57 -4.32
CA LYS A 201 -0.49 -19.71 -4.05
C LYS A 201 -0.35 -19.87 -2.54
N VAL A 202 -0.77 -21.02 -2.00
CA VAL A 202 -0.64 -21.38 -0.59
C VAL A 202 0.48 -22.38 -0.44
N THR A 203 1.45 -22.10 0.41
CA THR A 203 2.56 -22.99 0.75
C THR A 203 2.42 -23.46 2.19
N ASN A 204 2.42 -24.74 2.42
CA ASN A 204 2.35 -25.36 3.74
C ASN A 204 3.70 -25.24 4.47
N LEU A 205 3.75 -24.60 5.63
CA LEU A 205 4.95 -24.46 6.45
C LEU A 205 5.20 -25.66 7.36
N LEU A 206 4.14 -26.40 7.70
CA LEU A 206 4.19 -27.58 8.58
C LEU A 206 4.67 -28.84 7.85
N ASP A 207 4.52 -28.87 6.51
CA ASP A 207 4.99 -29.98 5.69
C ASP A 207 6.49 -29.80 5.33
N PRO A 208 7.39 -30.73 5.68
CA PRO A 208 8.79 -30.68 5.27
C PRO A 208 9.01 -30.60 3.76
N ARG A 209 8.06 -31.13 2.96
CA ARG A 209 8.09 -31.09 1.50
C ARG A 209 7.55 -29.77 0.93
N ARG A 210 7.06 -28.85 1.80
CA ARG A 210 6.51 -27.57 1.40
C ARG A 210 5.41 -27.73 0.35
N GLN A 211 4.36 -28.51 0.66
CA GLN A 211 3.20 -28.68 -0.22
C GLN A 211 2.71 -27.30 -0.71
N GLU A 212 2.56 -27.14 -2.03
CA GLU A 212 2.06 -25.92 -2.65
C GLU A 212 0.72 -26.19 -3.34
N ILE A 213 -0.22 -25.28 -3.15
CA ILE A 213 -1.55 -25.30 -3.78
C ILE A 213 -1.78 -23.97 -4.48
N VAL A 214 -2.23 -24.01 -5.75
CA VAL A 214 -2.68 -22.84 -6.48
C VAL A 214 -4.19 -22.86 -6.53
N MET A 215 -4.82 -21.85 -5.92
CA MET A 215 -6.27 -21.71 -5.84
C MET A 215 -6.83 -20.90 -7.01
N LYS A 216 -8.04 -21.25 -7.42
CA LYS A 216 -8.91 -20.48 -8.32
C LYS A 216 -10.05 -19.85 -7.52
N PRO A 217 -10.75 -18.84 -8.05
CA PRO A 217 -11.98 -18.34 -7.45
C PRO A 217 -12.94 -19.47 -7.06
N ASP A 218 -13.56 -19.33 -5.91
CA ASP A 218 -14.47 -20.30 -5.27
C ASP A 218 -13.79 -21.55 -4.66
N ASP A 219 -12.45 -21.64 -4.71
CA ASP A 219 -11.71 -22.65 -3.96
C ASP A 219 -11.57 -22.23 -2.47
N ILE A 220 -11.64 -23.24 -1.59
CA ILE A 220 -11.27 -23.15 -0.18
C ILE A 220 -10.14 -24.15 0.07
N VAL A 221 -9.09 -23.71 0.73
CA VAL A 221 -8.02 -24.57 1.23
C VAL A 221 -8.13 -24.66 2.74
N ASN A 222 -8.23 -25.88 3.25
CA ASN A 222 -8.28 -26.19 4.67
C ASN A 222 -7.03 -27.00 5.09
N LEU A 223 -6.61 -26.81 6.36
CA LEU A 223 -5.58 -27.63 7.01
C LEU A 223 -6.25 -28.77 7.77
N SER A 224 -5.78 -29.99 7.58
CA SER A 224 -6.17 -31.14 8.38
C SER A 224 -4.99 -32.09 8.52
N ASN A 225 -4.66 -32.48 9.75
CA ASN A 225 -3.53 -33.38 10.07
C ASN A 225 -2.20 -32.93 9.41
N GLY A 226 -1.92 -31.63 9.45
CA GLY A 226 -0.69 -31.04 8.90
C GLY A 226 -0.62 -31.00 7.36
N ARG A 227 -1.72 -31.30 6.65
CA ARG A 227 -1.81 -31.27 5.19
C ARG A 227 -2.88 -30.30 4.73
N LEU A 228 -2.66 -29.69 3.57
CA LEU A 228 -3.62 -28.82 2.92
C LEU A 228 -4.49 -29.62 1.94
N PHE A 229 -5.79 -29.35 2.00
CA PHE A 229 -6.82 -29.93 1.11
C PHE A 229 -7.59 -28.81 0.42
N VAL A 230 -7.92 -29.00 -0.84
CA VAL A 230 -8.75 -28.08 -1.61
C VAL A 230 -10.18 -28.60 -1.65
N GLU A 231 -11.12 -27.71 -1.35
CA GLU A 231 -12.55 -27.92 -1.53
C GLU A 231 -13.08 -26.84 -2.50
N THR A 232 -13.97 -27.22 -3.39
CA THR A 232 -14.51 -26.32 -4.43
C THR A 232 -15.96 -25.91 -4.12
N ILE A 233 -16.32 -25.81 -2.86
CA ILE A 233 -17.65 -25.37 -2.44
C ILE A 233 -17.48 -24.05 -1.68
N TRP A 234 -17.54 -22.94 -2.41
CA TRP A 234 -17.61 -21.63 -1.80
C TRP A 234 -19.01 -21.41 -1.22
N ASP A 235 -19.06 -21.13 0.07
CA ASP A 235 -20.24 -20.62 0.72
C ASP A 235 -20.12 -19.10 0.89
N PRO A 236 -20.87 -18.28 0.13
CA PRO A 236 -20.83 -16.81 0.26
C PRO A 236 -21.15 -16.34 1.69
N GLU A 237 -21.87 -17.18 2.47
CA GLU A 237 -22.23 -16.90 3.85
C GLU A 237 -21.04 -17.00 4.84
N ALA A 238 -19.90 -17.56 4.40
CA ALA A 238 -18.68 -17.61 5.22
C ALA A 238 -18.15 -16.21 5.58
N LEU A 239 -18.48 -15.17 4.80
CA LEU A 239 -18.09 -13.79 5.03
C LEU A 239 -19.16 -12.96 5.78
N CYS A 240 -20.21 -13.58 6.28
CA CYS A 240 -21.28 -12.87 6.99
C CYS A 240 -20.78 -12.06 8.20
N TRP A 241 -19.61 -12.41 8.73
CA TRP A 241 -18.98 -11.67 9.81
C TRP A 241 -18.67 -10.21 9.45
N THR A 242 -18.35 -9.91 8.17
CA THR A 242 -18.12 -8.53 7.71
C THR A 242 -19.38 -7.67 7.83
N GLU A 243 -20.55 -8.30 7.84
CA GLU A 243 -21.86 -7.67 8.00
C GLU A 243 -22.37 -7.66 9.44
N GLY A 244 -21.58 -8.17 10.38
CA GLY A 244 -22.01 -8.25 11.80
C GLY A 244 -22.82 -9.48 12.14
N LEU A 245 -22.69 -10.54 11.36
CA LEU A 245 -23.38 -11.79 11.59
C LEU A 245 -22.40 -12.88 12.01
N VAL A 246 -22.80 -13.75 12.91
CA VAL A 246 -22.07 -14.95 13.30
C VAL A 246 -22.77 -16.17 12.70
N ARG A 247 -22.02 -16.94 11.94
CA ARG A 247 -22.49 -18.23 11.44
C ARG A 247 -22.35 -19.29 12.54
N ILE A 248 -23.43 -20.04 12.77
CA ILE A 248 -23.50 -21.09 13.77
C ILE A 248 -23.48 -22.50 13.16
N SER A 249 -23.34 -22.62 11.83
CA SER A 249 -23.40 -23.90 11.13
C SER A 249 -22.10 -24.69 11.26
N GLY A 250 -22.21 -26.00 11.54
CA GLY A 250 -21.12 -26.96 11.41
C GLY A 250 -20.05 -26.91 12.51
N LEU A 251 -20.29 -26.21 13.61
CA LEU A 251 -19.38 -26.19 14.78
C LEU A 251 -19.94 -27.03 15.91
N PRO A 252 -19.12 -27.79 16.67
CA PRO A 252 -19.49 -28.33 17.97
C PRO A 252 -19.86 -27.22 18.95
N PHE A 253 -20.61 -27.54 19.97
CA PHE A 253 -21.11 -26.55 20.93
C PHE A 253 -19.98 -25.79 21.64
N ASP A 254 -18.95 -26.49 22.09
CA ASP A 254 -17.80 -25.93 22.77
C ASP A 254 -16.99 -24.97 21.87
N GLU A 255 -16.75 -25.33 20.60
CA GLU A 255 -16.11 -24.45 19.62
C GLU A 255 -17.00 -23.22 19.31
N LEU A 256 -18.31 -23.41 19.25
CA LEU A 256 -19.24 -22.30 19.05
C LEU A 256 -19.25 -21.36 20.27
N MET A 257 -19.16 -21.89 21.51
CA MET A 257 -19.03 -21.06 22.71
C MET A 257 -17.72 -20.29 22.73
N ALA A 258 -16.59 -20.89 22.33
CA ALA A 258 -15.31 -20.19 22.21
C ALA A 258 -15.38 -19.06 21.15
N LYS A 259 -16.08 -19.31 20.04
CA LYS A 259 -16.35 -18.27 19.04
C LYS A 259 -17.23 -17.14 19.60
N PHE A 260 -18.22 -17.48 20.40
CA PHE A 260 -19.11 -16.49 21.07
C PHE A 260 -18.34 -15.64 22.08
N GLU A 261 -17.40 -16.22 22.86
CA GLU A 261 -16.54 -15.46 23.75
C GLU A 261 -15.79 -14.35 22.99
N GLN A 262 -15.23 -14.66 21.83
CA GLN A 262 -14.51 -13.69 21.02
C GLN A 262 -15.43 -12.63 20.41
N VAL A 263 -16.60 -13.07 19.91
CA VAL A 263 -17.50 -12.19 19.14
C VAL A 263 -18.34 -11.28 20.04
N PHE A 264 -18.72 -11.73 21.22
CA PHE A 264 -19.56 -10.98 22.16
C PHE A 264 -18.77 -10.37 23.32
N ASP A 265 -17.45 -10.59 23.37
CA ASP A 265 -16.58 -10.14 24.46
C ASP A 265 -17.08 -10.57 25.85
N VAL A 266 -17.41 -11.83 25.99
CA VAL A 266 -17.88 -12.44 27.23
C VAL A 266 -17.01 -13.64 27.60
N LYS A 267 -17.01 -14.07 28.84
CA LYS A 267 -16.44 -15.35 29.24
C LYS A 267 -17.54 -16.38 29.41
N ILE A 268 -17.40 -17.56 28.78
CA ILE A 268 -18.39 -18.64 28.87
C ILE A 268 -17.80 -19.81 29.64
N VAL A 269 -18.49 -20.22 30.70
CA VAL A 269 -18.15 -21.38 31.55
C VAL A 269 -19.18 -22.46 31.36
N ILE A 270 -18.77 -23.62 30.87
CA ILE A 270 -19.68 -24.78 30.76
C ILE A 270 -19.62 -25.56 32.08
N ALA A 271 -20.61 -25.33 33.00
CA ALA A 271 -20.68 -25.91 34.31
C ALA A 271 -21.60 -27.16 34.34
N ARG A 272 -21.34 -28.08 33.39
CA ARG A 272 -22.11 -29.34 33.29
C ARG A 272 -21.20 -30.50 32.89
N ASN A 273 -21.62 -31.72 33.20
CA ASN A 273 -20.85 -32.94 32.98
C ASN A 273 -20.80 -33.40 31.50
N SER A 274 -21.70 -32.89 30.66
CA SER A 274 -21.77 -33.25 29.24
C SER A 274 -21.97 -32.00 28.40
N ILE A 275 -21.23 -31.91 27.29
CA ILE A 275 -21.39 -30.83 26.30
C ILE A 275 -22.74 -31.05 25.59
N PRO A 276 -23.60 -30.00 25.43
CA PRO A 276 -24.82 -30.09 24.68
C PRO A 276 -24.55 -30.44 23.21
N ASP A 277 -25.33 -31.36 22.67
CA ASP A 277 -25.32 -31.61 21.23
C ASP A 277 -26.35 -30.70 20.55
N ILE A 278 -25.87 -29.76 19.76
CA ILE A 278 -26.69 -28.85 18.97
C ILE A 278 -27.12 -29.44 17.61
N GLY A 279 -26.71 -30.68 17.31
CA GLY A 279 -27.04 -31.34 16.06
C GLY A 279 -26.57 -30.57 14.82
N LYS A 280 -27.31 -30.67 13.73
CA LYS A 280 -27.05 -29.94 12.48
C LYS A 280 -27.82 -28.62 12.44
N ILE A 281 -27.53 -27.73 13.38
CA ILE A 281 -28.08 -26.38 13.34
C ILE A 281 -27.43 -25.59 12.19
N SER A 282 -28.22 -24.80 11.51
CA SER A 282 -27.74 -23.89 10.46
C SER A 282 -28.43 -22.54 10.59
N GLY A 283 -27.66 -21.49 10.58
CA GLY A 283 -28.18 -20.13 10.65
C GLY A 283 -27.09 -19.09 10.89
N LYS A 284 -27.55 -17.86 11.04
CA LYS A 284 -26.73 -16.69 11.36
C LYS A 284 -27.37 -15.92 12.50
N ILE A 285 -26.55 -15.45 13.42
CA ILE A 285 -26.96 -14.63 14.54
C ILE A 285 -26.38 -13.25 14.37
N ARG A 286 -27.18 -12.21 14.61
CA ARG A 286 -26.70 -10.83 14.56
C ARG A 286 -25.97 -10.50 15.86
N VAL A 287 -24.72 -10.03 15.74
CA VAL A 287 -23.88 -9.71 16.92
C VAL A 287 -24.53 -8.62 17.79
N ASN A 288 -25.16 -7.63 17.16
CA ASN A 288 -25.77 -6.52 17.87
C ASN A 288 -26.99 -6.92 18.73
N ASP A 289 -27.54 -8.12 18.51
CA ASP A 289 -28.70 -8.62 19.32
C ASP A 289 -28.23 -9.20 20.66
N GLY A 290 -26.91 -9.30 20.89
CA GLY A 290 -26.30 -9.72 22.15
C GLY A 290 -26.20 -11.22 22.34
N ILE A 291 -25.36 -11.62 23.33
CA ILE A 291 -25.07 -13.03 23.65
C ILE A 291 -26.30 -13.78 24.16
N GLU A 292 -27.15 -13.14 24.94
CA GLU A 292 -28.34 -13.77 25.51
C GLU A 292 -29.31 -14.21 24.41
N ASN A 293 -29.55 -13.34 23.41
CA ASN A 293 -30.36 -13.71 22.26
C ASN A 293 -29.76 -14.86 21.47
N ALA A 294 -28.40 -14.85 21.31
CA ALA A 294 -27.67 -15.94 20.64
C ALA A 294 -27.89 -17.28 21.38
N LEU A 295 -27.80 -17.29 22.70
CA LEU A 295 -27.99 -18.48 23.51
C LEU A 295 -29.44 -18.94 23.52
N HIS A 296 -30.42 -18.02 23.58
CA HIS A 296 -31.83 -18.36 23.44
C HIS A 296 -32.15 -19.05 22.11
N ILE A 297 -31.55 -18.59 21.02
CA ILE A 297 -31.69 -19.27 19.73
C ILE A 297 -31.13 -20.70 19.78
N LEU A 298 -30.00 -20.93 20.45
CA LEU A 298 -29.42 -22.26 20.58
C LEU A 298 -30.23 -23.19 21.46
N GLN A 299 -30.98 -22.67 22.44
CA GLN A 299 -31.90 -23.45 23.29
C GLN A 299 -33.05 -24.10 22.51
N TYR A 300 -33.38 -23.64 21.30
CA TYR A 300 -34.32 -24.35 20.42
C TYR A 300 -33.74 -25.66 19.85
N ALA A 301 -32.40 -25.80 19.81
CA ALA A 301 -31.73 -26.97 19.24
C ALA A 301 -31.12 -27.89 20.31
N ALA A 302 -30.83 -27.39 21.50
CA ALA A 302 -30.20 -28.15 22.59
C ALA A 302 -30.79 -27.79 23.95
N ASP A 303 -30.87 -28.78 24.84
CA ASP A 303 -31.36 -28.63 26.21
C ASP A 303 -30.22 -28.16 27.14
N PHE A 304 -30.19 -26.87 27.46
CA PHE A 304 -29.32 -26.24 28.43
C PHE A 304 -29.99 -25.00 29.02
N SER A 305 -29.54 -24.59 30.17
CA SER A 305 -29.88 -23.29 30.76
C SER A 305 -28.61 -22.44 30.85
N PHE A 306 -28.75 -21.14 30.91
CA PHE A 306 -27.62 -20.24 31.10
C PHE A 306 -28.00 -19.12 32.08
N GLU A 307 -26.98 -18.57 32.70
CA GLU A 307 -27.09 -17.43 33.60
C GLU A 307 -25.93 -16.49 33.28
N LYS A 308 -26.21 -15.20 33.06
CA LYS A 308 -25.21 -14.18 32.83
C LYS A 308 -25.05 -13.32 34.07
N ASP A 309 -23.81 -13.18 34.53
CA ASP A 309 -23.44 -12.24 35.57
C ASP A 309 -23.03 -10.93 34.90
N GLU A 310 -23.81 -9.89 35.11
CA GLU A 310 -23.60 -8.56 34.51
C GLU A 310 -22.37 -7.84 35.09
N GLU A 311 -21.96 -8.14 36.33
CA GLU A 311 -20.80 -7.49 36.94
C GLU A 311 -19.47 -8.04 36.39
N THR A 312 -19.42 -9.35 36.20
CA THR A 312 -18.22 -10.04 35.75
C THR A 312 -18.20 -10.34 34.25
N ASN A 313 -19.31 -10.10 33.56
CA ASN A 313 -19.52 -10.44 32.13
C ASN A 313 -19.28 -11.94 31.85
N VAL A 314 -19.58 -12.81 32.82
CA VAL A 314 -19.44 -14.26 32.72
C VAL A 314 -20.81 -14.87 32.45
N VAL A 315 -20.87 -15.76 31.44
CA VAL A 315 -22.05 -16.60 31.15
C VAL A 315 -21.78 -18.02 31.61
N THR A 316 -22.61 -18.54 32.47
CA THR A 316 -22.49 -19.92 32.94
C THR A 316 -23.56 -20.80 32.29
N ILE A 317 -23.14 -21.83 31.55
CA ILE A 317 -23.99 -22.83 30.90
C ILE A 317 -24.19 -24.00 31.89
N ARG A 318 -25.46 -24.36 32.15
CA ARG A 318 -25.86 -25.42 33.08
C ARG A 318 -26.69 -26.51 32.41
#